data_2eed2b2870ac09fa881983cc0694a8a3
#
_entry.id   2eed2b2870ac09fa881983cc0694a8a3
#
_cell.length_a   1.000
_cell.length_b   1.000
_cell.length_c   1.000
_cell.angle_alpha   90.00
_cell.angle_beta   90.00
_cell.angle_gamma   90.00
#
_symmetry.space_group_name_H-M   'P 1'
#
loop_
_entity.id
_entity.type
_entity.pdbx_description
1 polymer ?
#
loop_
_entity_poly.entity_id
_entity_poly.type
_entity_poly.pdbx_seq_one_letter_code
_entity_poly.pdbx_strand_id
1 'polypeptide(L)'
;MSRFIIKKSTVLDQFNKIKTLADTVSYSFKTNNHVGYILREETDCFFSIHSIKSLDLLNCPERIIYFAQGWDMKEASHVYNKGVRDFVVDNEKDLQVLLDLQQPLNLMLRMRLKEHTVHTGKHFVFGFYSGTVQKLIPSLHSNQNIEKLGIHVHRKTQNISEWSLKSELENIFPEETLQKIDTINIGGGIPSTYKNFRAEVLEKIFAKITELRDWLHQKDIRMIIEPGRYIAAPSVRLETKILTVYENNIIVDSSIYNGAMDTFVTNIRLLIEGEGEGEPYTIKGKTPDSIDIFRYKAYLKDPKPGDTLTFLNAGAYTYSTDFCGLDPIPVEID
;
A
#
# COMPACT_ATOMS: atom_id res chain seq x y z
N MET A 1 12.13 13.31 -22.95
CA MET A 1 11.40 13.71 -21.76
C MET A 1 11.24 12.50 -20.87
N SER A 2 11.26 12.72 -19.57
CA SER A 2 10.97 11.67 -18.59
C SER A 2 9.58 11.10 -18.76
N ARG A 3 9.44 9.77 -18.49
CA ARG A 3 8.16 9.07 -18.51
C ARG A 3 8.18 7.87 -17.57
N PHE A 4 7.02 7.55 -17.01
CA PHE A 4 6.78 6.26 -16.39
C PHE A 4 6.31 5.24 -17.42
N ILE A 5 6.82 4.03 -17.35
CA ILE A 5 6.38 2.92 -18.20
C ILE A 5 5.90 1.80 -17.30
N ILE A 6 4.62 1.44 -17.42
CA ILE A 6 3.98 0.37 -16.67
C ILE A 6 3.95 -0.88 -17.53
N LYS A 7 4.55 -1.96 -17.07
CA LYS A 7 4.48 -3.27 -17.70
C LYS A 7 3.26 -4.02 -17.19
N LYS A 8 2.19 -4.05 -17.99
CA LYS A 8 0.90 -4.67 -17.67
C LYS A 8 1.05 -6.14 -17.25
N SER A 9 1.85 -6.92 -17.98
CA SER A 9 2.08 -8.33 -17.64
C SER A 9 2.68 -8.50 -16.24
N THR A 10 3.60 -7.62 -15.82
CA THR A 10 4.19 -7.66 -14.48
C THR A 10 3.15 -7.32 -13.40
N VAL A 11 2.23 -6.39 -13.65
CA VAL A 11 1.12 -6.10 -12.71
C VAL A 11 0.31 -7.35 -12.45
N LEU A 12 -0.09 -8.05 -13.51
CA LEU A 12 -0.90 -9.26 -13.44
C LEU A 12 -0.15 -10.44 -12.80
N ASP A 13 1.13 -10.61 -13.11
CA ASP A 13 1.98 -11.64 -12.52
C ASP A 13 2.12 -11.44 -10.99
N GLN A 14 2.33 -10.20 -10.53
CA GLN A 14 2.43 -9.90 -9.11
C GLN A 14 1.09 -10.09 -8.40
N PHE A 15 -0.01 -9.68 -9.01
CA PHE A 15 -1.36 -9.93 -8.49
C PHE A 15 -1.65 -11.42 -8.35
N ASN A 16 -1.39 -12.22 -9.39
CA ASN A 16 -1.65 -13.66 -9.38
C ASN A 16 -0.84 -14.39 -8.29
N LYS A 17 0.41 -13.99 -8.05
CA LYS A 17 1.22 -14.53 -6.94
C LYS A 17 0.57 -14.27 -5.58
N ILE A 18 0.09 -13.06 -5.35
CA ILE A 18 -0.56 -12.71 -4.06
C ILE A 18 -1.93 -13.38 -3.92
N LYS A 19 -2.67 -13.51 -5.02
CA LYS A 19 -4.00 -14.15 -5.02
C LYS A 19 -3.99 -15.57 -4.48
N THR A 20 -2.86 -16.28 -4.61
CA THR A 20 -2.73 -17.63 -4.03
C THR A 20 -2.59 -17.65 -2.51
N LEU A 21 -2.33 -16.50 -1.87
CA LEU A 21 -2.03 -16.40 -0.45
C LEU A 21 -3.23 -16.02 0.40
N ALA A 22 -4.30 -15.47 -0.17
CA ALA A 22 -5.46 -14.96 0.57
C ALA A 22 -6.76 -15.19 -0.20
N ASP A 23 -7.89 -15.14 0.51
CA ASP A 23 -9.23 -15.30 -0.09
C ASP A 23 -9.63 -14.08 -0.92
N THR A 24 -9.19 -12.91 -0.48
CA THR A 24 -9.44 -11.64 -1.17
C THR A 24 -8.18 -10.79 -1.20
N VAL A 25 -7.86 -10.29 -2.37
CA VAL A 25 -6.80 -9.29 -2.57
C VAL A 25 -7.46 -7.94 -2.76
N SER A 26 -7.11 -6.97 -1.92
CA SER A 26 -7.57 -5.58 -2.01
C SER A 26 -6.37 -4.67 -2.28
N TYR A 27 -6.23 -4.16 -3.50
CA TYR A 27 -5.10 -3.31 -3.84
C TYR A 27 -5.18 -1.96 -3.10
N SER A 28 -4.10 -1.58 -2.40
CA SER A 28 -3.97 -0.24 -1.80
C SER A 28 -3.87 0.82 -2.90
N PHE A 29 -5.01 1.35 -3.35
CA PHE A 29 -5.12 2.21 -4.54
C PHE A 29 -4.26 3.47 -4.49
N LYS A 30 -4.04 4.03 -3.29
CA LYS A 30 -3.15 5.17 -3.05
C LYS A 30 -1.70 4.94 -3.49
N THR A 31 -1.30 3.69 -3.71
CA THR A 31 0.09 3.37 -4.09
C THR A 31 0.40 3.79 -5.51
N ASN A 32 -0.49 3.48 -6.46
CA ASN A 32 -0.40 3.89 -7.86
C ASN A 32 -1.76 3.68 -8.54
N ASN A 33 -2.40 4.77 -8.95
CA ASN A 33 -3.74 4.71 -9.55
C ASN A 33 -3.75 4.01 -10.89
N HIS A 34 -2.72 4.18 -11.74
CA HIS A 34 -2.65 3.54 -13.06
C HIS A 34 -2.54 2.02 -12.95
N VAL A 35 -1.76 1.52 -11.99
CA VAL A 35 -1.74 0.09 -11.65
C VAL A 35 -3.10 -0.37 -11.15
N GLY A 36 -3.78 0.45 -10.35
CA GLY A 36 -5.14 0.18 -9.89
C GLY A 36 -6.15 0.07 -11.05
N TYR A 37 -6.05 0.90 -12.08
CA TYR A 37 -6.93 0.81 -13.26
C TYR A 37 -6.70 -0.50 -14.03
N ILE A 38 -5.45 -0.94 -14.19
CA ILE A 38 -5.16 -2.24 -14.82
C ILE A 38 -5.79 -3.38 -14.02
N LEU A 39 -5.63 -3.37 -12.69
CA LEU A 39 -6.22 -4.40 -11.82
C LEU A 39 -7.75 -4.39 -11.85
N ARG A 40 -8.38 -3.22 -11.96
CA ARG A 40 -9.84 -3.09 -12.07
C ARG A 40 -10.37 -3.75 -13.34
N GLU A 41 -9.72 -3.53 -14.47
CA GLU A 41 -10.14 -4.03 -15.78
C GLU A 41 -9.85 -5.53 -15.96
N GLU A 42 -8.73 -6.01 -15.44
CA GLU A 42 -8.19 -7.33 -15.80
C GLU A 42 -8.38 -8.40 -14.72
N THR A 43 -8.86 -8.02 -13.52
CA THR A 43 -8.90 -8.94 -12.38
C THR A 43 -10.17 -8.75 -11.54
N ASP A 44 -10.35 -9.66 -10.58
CA ASP A 44 -11.36 -9.59 -9.52
C ASP A 44 -10.87 -8.84 -8.26
N CYS A 45 -9.80 -8.05 -8.39
CA CYS A 45 -9.19 -7.30 -7.29
C CYS A 45 -10.18 -6.34 -6.63
N PHE A 46 -10.20 -6.34 -5.29
CA PHE A 46 -10.82 -5.29 -4.49
C PHE A 46 -9.86 -4.11 -4.34
N PHE A 47 -10.36 -2.98 -3.81
CA PHE A 47 -9.56 -1.76 -3.66
C PHE A 47 -9.77 -1.15 -2.28
N SER A 48 -8.65 -0.97 -1.55
CA SER A 48 -8.61 -0.23 -0.29
C SER A 48 -8.41 1.25 -0.57
N ILE A 49 -9.40 2.06 -0.22
CA ILE A 49 -9.41 3.51 -0.43
C ILE A 49 -9.82 4.28 0.83
N HIS A 50 -9.58 5.59 0.84
CA HIS A 50 -9.90 6.47 1.97
C HIS A 50 -10.42 7.86 1.53
N SER A 51 -10.84 7.99 0.27
CA SER A 51 -11.36 9.26 -0.23
C SER A 51 -12.44 9.07 -1.29
N ILE A 52 -13.42 9.98 -1.31
CA ILE A 52 -14.48 10.03 -2.33
C ILE A 52 -13.87 10.16 -3.72
N LYS A 53 -12.81 10.95 -3.88
CA LYS A 53 -12.10 11.08 -5.17
C LYS A 53 -11.61 9.72 -5.70
N SER A 54 -11.07 8.87 -4.83
CA SER A 54 -10.63 7.52 -5.23
C SER A 54 -11.80 6.62 -5.60
N LEU A 55 -12.94 6.75 -4.89
CA LEU A 55 -14.18 6.03 -5.20
C LEU A 55 -14.69 6.41 -6.60
N ASP A 56 -14.74 7.71 -6.91
CA ASP A 56 -15.16 8.23 -8.22
C ASP A 56 -14.24 7.75 -9.36
N LEU A 57 -12.94 7.74 -9.13
CA LEU A 57 -11.95 7.29 -10.11
C LEU A 57 -12.06 5.78 -10.41
N LEU A 58 -12.35 4.97 -9.41
CA LEU A 58 -12.48 3.51 -9.57
C LEU A 58 -13.83 3.11 -10.16
N ASN A 59 -14.91 3.77 -9.76
CA ASN A 59 -16.28 3.51 -10.21
C ASN A 59 -16.70 2.03 -10.19
N CYS A 60 -16.30 1.30 -9.13
CA CYS A 60 -16.66 -0.09 -8.86
C CYS A 60 -16.95 -0.28 -7.36
N PRO A 61 -18.03 0.34 -6.83
CA PRO A 61 -18.29 0.42 -5.39
C PRO A 61 -18.43 -0.96 -4.72
N GLU A 62 -18.87 -1.98 -5.44
CA GLU A 62 -19.00 -3.35 -4.97
C GLU A 62 -17.67 -4.05 -4.69
N ARG A 63 -16.56 -3.48 -5.15
CA ARG A 63 -15.18 -3.97 -4.90
C ARG A 63 -14.37 -3.01 -4.04
N ILE A 64 -15.02 -2.13 -3.29
CA ILE A 64 -14.36 -1.13 -2.45
C ILE A 64 -14.39 -1.53 -0.98
N ILE A 65 -13.24 -1.48 -0.33
CA ILE A 65 -13.09 -1.43 1.12
C ILE A 65 -12.73 0.02 1.48
N TYR A 66 -13.67 0.72 2.15
CA TYR A 66 -13.51 2.13 2.47
C TYR A 66 -13.00 2.33 3.90
N PHE A 67 -11.90 3.04 4.03
CA PHE A 67 -11.29 3.38 5.31
C PHE A 67 -11.81 4.74 5.76
N ALA A 68 -12.69 4.70 6.75
CA ALA A 68 -13.20 5.89 7.39
C ALA A 68 -12.16 6.52 8.32
N GLN A 69 -12.02 7.82 8.28
CA GLN A 69 -11.18 8.56 9.20
C GLN A 69 -11.68 10.00 9.36
N GLY A 70 -12.31 10.30 10.50
CA GLY A 70 -12.75 11.64 10.83
C GLY A 70 -13.91 12.14 9.96
N TRP A 71 -14.82 11.28 9.54
CA TRP A 71 -15.95 11.61 8.70
C TRP A 71 -17.20 12.01 9.49
N ASP A 72 -18.15 12.61 8.80
CA ASP A 72 -19.46 12.94 9.30
C ASP A 72 -20.56 12.05 8.67
N MET A 73 -21.80 12.18 9.14
CA MET A 73 -22.95 11.46 8.61
C MET A 73 -23.21 11.76 7.12
N LYS A 74 -22.89 12.97 6.65
CA LYS A 74 -23.08 13.35 5.25
C LYS A 74 -22.12 12.58 4.35
N GLU A 75 -20.86 12.49 4.72
CA GLU A 75 -19.86 11.73 3.98
C GLU A 75 -20.14 10.23 4.03
N ALA A 76 -20.46 9.68 5.21
CA ALA A 76 -20.79 8.27 5.37
C ALA A 76 -22.01 7.89 4.52
N SER A 77 -23.09 8.67 4.56
CA SER A 77 -24.27 8.47 3.73
C SER A 77 -23.95 8.57 2.24
N HIS A 78 -23.12 9.52 1.84
CA HIS A 78 -22.72 9.68 0.45
C HIS A 78 -21.97 8.45 -0.08
N VAL A 79 -20.98 7.96 0.65
CA VAL A 79 -20.21 6.76 0.29
C VAL A 79 -21.10 5.53 0.24
N TYR A 80 -21.98 5.35 1.24
CA TYR A 80 -22.93 4.25 1.27
C TYR A 80 -23.90 4.30 0.07
N ASN A 81 -24.46 5.47 -0.26
CA ASN A 81 -25.40 5.66 -1.37
C ASN A 81 -24.73 5.45 -2.74
N LYS A 82 -23.42 5.60 -2.84
CA LYS A 82 -22.65 5.21 -4.03
C LYS A 82 -22.52 3.69 -4.20
N GLY A 83 -22.92 2.90 -3.22
CA GLY A 83 -22.94 1.44 -3.29
C GLY A 83 -21.85 0.74 -2.49
N VAL A 84 -20.98 1.46 -1.77
CA VAL A 84 -19.99 0.83 -0.89
C VAL A 84 -20.68 0.14 0.27
N ARG A 85 -20.19 -1.06 0.62
CA ARG A 85 -20.72 -1.86 1.73
C ARG A 85 -19.66 -2.31 2.72
N ASP A 86 -18.39 -2.32 2.35
CA ASP A 86 -17.28 -2.76 3.20
C ASP A 86 -16.54 -1.56 3.77
N PHE A 87 -16.54 -1.44 5.10
CA PHE A 87 -15.98 -0.30 5.84
C PHE A 87 -14.96 -0.74 6.87
N VAL A 88 -13.90 0.04 7.02
CA VAL A 88 -12.91 -0.10 8.09
C VAL A 88 -12.93 1.16 8.94
N VAL A 89 -13.07 1.01 10.25
CA VAL A 89 -13.01 2.11 11.23
C VAL A 89 -11.89 1.89 12.23
N ASP A 90 -11.29 2.97 12.71
CA ASP A 90 -10.15 2.91 13.65
C ASP A 90 -10.40 3.61 14.99
N ASN A 91 -11.58 4.17 15.17
CA ASN A 91 -11.97 4.88 16.39
C ASN A 91 -13.49 4.81 16.64
N GLU A 92 -13.89 5.07 17.88
CA GLU A 92 -15.29 4.96 18.33
C GLU A 92 -16.22 5.99 17.69
N LYS A 93 -15.71 7.17 17.31
CA LYS A 93 -16.54 8.22 16.70
C LYS A 93 -16.95 7.83 15.28
N ASP A 94 -16.00 7.39 14.46
CA ASP A 94 -16.27 6.94 13.11
C ASP A 94 -17.15 5.66 13.10
N LEU A 95 -16.95 4.76 14.09
CA LEU A 95 -17.82 3.62 14.30
C LEU A 95 -19.27 4.05 14.56
N GLN A 96 -19.48 5.03 15.46
CA GLN A 96 -20.82 5.50 15.79
C GLN A 96 -21.54 6.10 14.57
N VAL A 97 -20.83 6.87 13.74
CA VAL A 97 -21.38 7.42 12.49
C VAL A 97 -21.90 6.30 11.57
N LEU A 98 -21.15 5.19 11.43
CA LEU A 98 -21.62 4.04 10.64
C LEU A 98 -22.84 3.36 11.23
N LEU A 99 -22.86 3.17 12.56
CA LEU A 99 -24.00 2.55 13.24
C LEU A 99 -25.26 3.41 13.14
N ASP A 100 -25.10 4.73 13.16
CA ASP A 100 -26.21 5.70 13.03
C ASP A 100 -26.82 5.72 11.61
N LEU A 101 -26.13 5.18 10.58
CA LEU A 101 -26.73 4.96 9.26
C LEU A 101 -27.92 4.01 9.31
N GLN A 102 -27.94 3.06 10.25
CA GLN A 102 -28.97 2.03 10.39
C GLN A 102 -29.21 1.26 9.07
N GLN A 103 -28.16 0.97 8.33
CA GLN A 103 -28.20 0.29 7.04
C GLN A 103 -27.30 -0.96 7.05
N PRO A 104 -27.64 -2.01 6.27
CA PRO A 104 -26.83 -3.21 6.17
C PRO A 104 -25.41 -2.92 5.61
N LEU A 105 -24.38 -3.34 6.33
CA LEU A 105 -22.99 -3.15 5.90
C LEU A 105 -22.05 -4.23 6.48
N ASN A 106 -20.89 -4.38 5.86
CA ASN A 106 -19.76 -5.16 6.37
C ASN A 106 -18.83 -4.22 7.15
N LEU A 107 -18.47 -4.59 8.37
CA LEU A 107 -17.66 -3.77 9.26
C LEU A 107 -16.38 -4.48 9.65
N MET A 108 -15.25 -3.80 9.51
CA MET A 108 -13.98 -4.22 10.07
C MET A 108 -13.48 -3.20 11.09
N LEU A 109 -13.16 -3.66 12.29
CA LEU A 109 -12.51 -2.84 13.31
C LEU A 109 -11.00 -2.87 13.09
N ARG A 110 -10.40 -1.73 12.80
CA ARG A 110 -8.95 -1.64 12.72
C ARG A 110 -8.35 -1.70 14.11
N MET A 111 -7.60 -2.78 14.37
CA MET A 111 -6.93 -3.01 15.63
C MET A 111 -5.43 -2.70 15.52
N ARG A 112 -4.88 -2.03 16.50
CA ARG A 112 -3.43 -1.85 16.61
C ARG A 112 -2.77 -3.13 17.12
N LEU A 113 -1.63 -3.46 16.51
CA LEU A 113 -0.74 -4.51 17.01
C LEU A 113 0.40 -3.87 17.78
N LYS A 114 1.00 -4.59 18.72
CA LYS A 114 2.13 -4.11 19.55
C LYS A 114 1.78 -2.86 20.37
N GLU A 115 0.80 -3.01 21.24
CA GLU A 115 0.29 -1.94 22.08
C GLU A 115 1.33 -1.38 23.10
N HIS A 116 2.38 -2.12 23.39
CA HIS A 116 3.32 -1.84 24.47
C HIS A 116 4.79 -1.91 24.06
N THR A 117 5.14 -1.62 22.79
CA THR A 117 6.55 -1.64 22.38
C THR A 117 7.22 -0.27 22.50
N VAL A 118 8.46 -0.27 23.00
CA VAL A 118 9.30 0.92 23.15
C VAL A 118 9.64 1.59 21.81
N HIS A 119 9.52 0.87 20.68
CA HIS A 119 9.97 1.32 19.37
C HIS A 119 8.87 1.85 18.44
N THR A 120 7.59 1.66 18.76
CA THR A 120 6.49 2.30 18.05
C THR A 120 6.09 3.55 18.80
N GLY A 121 6.49 4.70 18.27
CA GLY A 121 6.06 5.97 18.85
C GLY A 121 4.54 6.00 18.95
N LYS A 122 4.02 6.40 20.12
CA LYS A 122 2.59 6.47 20.47
C LYS A 122 1.71 7.11 19.37
N HIS A 123 2.29 7.96 18.55
CA HIS A 123 1.60 8.74 17.50
C HIS A 123 1.50 8.05 16.14
N PHE A 124 2.21 6.93 15.93
CA PHE A 124 2.27 6.26 14.61
C PHE A 124 1.42 4.99 14.52
N VAL A 125 0.62 4.71 15.54
CA VAL A 125 -0.21 3.51 15.59
C VAL A 125 -1.68 3.91 15.57
N PHE A 126 -2.38 3.53 14.50
CA PHE A 126 -3.82 3.74 14.33
C PHE A 126 -4.60 2.50 14.74
N GLY A 127 -5.84 2.69 15.15
CA GLY A 127 -6.76 1.63 15.47
C GLY A 127 -7.06 1.50 16.97
N PHE A 128 -8.08 0.70 17.26
CA PHE A 128 -8.50 0.37 18.61
C PHE A 128 -7.44 -0.46 19.35
N TYR A 129 -7.45 -0.38 20.66
CA TYR A 129 -6.75 -1.36 21.49
C TYR A 129 -7.47 -2.72 21.41
N SER A 130 -6.73 -3.81 21.54
CA SER A 130 -7.26 -5.18 21.48
C SER A 130 -8.38 -5.42 22.50
N GLY A 131 -8.23 -4.92 23.73
CA GLY A 131 -9.26 -5.00 24.75
C GLY A 131 -10.54 -4.23 24.41
N THR A 132 -10.46 -3.14 23.65
CA THR A 132 -11.63 -2.42 23.13
C THR A 132 -12.30 -3.23 22.02
N VAL A 133 -11.54 -3.80 21.09
CA VAL A 133 -12.07 -4.66 20.03
C VAL A 133 -12.83 -5.84 20.63
N GLN A 134 -12.24 -6.55 21.61
CA GLN A 134 -12.90 -7.68 22.27
C GLN A 134 -14.23 -7.29 22.94
N LYS A 135 -14.32 -6.09 23.54
CA LYS A 135 -15.55 -5.58 24.15
C LYS A 135 -16.62 -5.22 23.11
N LEU A 136 -16.22 -4.71 21.93
CA LEU A 136 -17.16 -4.29 20.89
C LEU A 136 -17.72 -5.47 20.09
N ILE A 137 -16.95 -6.53 19.84
CA ILE A 137 -17.34 -7.67 19.00
C ILE A 137 -18.69 -8.28 19.39
N PRO A 138 -19.00 -8.60 20.66
CA PRO A 138 -20.29 -9.21 21.00
C PRO A 138 -21.51 -8.37 20.61
N SER A 139 -21.45 -7.06 20.86
CA SER A 139 -22.55 -6.15 20.53
C SER A 139 -22.69 -5.93 19.03
N LEU A 140 -21.57 -5.82 18.32
CA LEU A 140 -21.56 -5.65 16.86
C LEU A 140 -22.03 -6.91 16.14
N HIS A 141 -21.61 -8.09 16.59
CA HIS A 141 -22.08 -9.37 16.06
C HIS A 141 -23.59 -9.58 16.21
N SER A 142 -24.19 -9.03 17.27
CA SER A 142 -25.65 -9.08 17.49
C SER A 142 -26.43 -7.96 16.79
N ASN A 143 -25.74 -7.03 16.12
CA ASN A 143 -26.38 -5.92 15.43
C ASN A 143 -26.89 -6.37 14.04
N GLN A 144 -28.21 -6.29 13.82
CA GLN A 144 -28.86 -6.74 12.59
C GLN A 144 -28.42 -6.01 11.32
N ASN A 145 -27.81 -4.83 11.46
CA ASN A 145 -27.28 -4.05 10.34
C ASN A 145 -25.82 -4.41 10.00
N ILE A 146 -25.16 -5.26 10.79
CA ILE A 146 -23.81 -5.76 10.46
C ILE A 146 -23.94 -7.14 9.81
N GLU A 147 -23.75 -7.18 8.48
CA GLU A 147 -23.85 -8.44 7.72
C GLU A 147 -22.60 -9.30 7.88
N LYS A 148 -21.44 -8.68 7.94
CA LYS A 148 -20.16 -9.35 8.23
C LYS A 148 -19.34 -8.50 9.18
N LEU A 149 -18.79 -9.15 10.18
CA LEU A 149 -17.90 -8.52 11.16
C LEU A 149 -16.47 -9.01 10.97
N GLY A 150 -15.54 -8.09 10.94
CA GLY A 150 -14.12 -8.42 10.76
C GLY A 150 -13.17 -7.59 11.61
N ILE A 151 -11.92 -7.98 11.56
CA ILE A 151 -10.81 -7.25 12.16
C ILE A 151 -9.83 -6.90 11.06
N HIS A 152 -9.39 -5.64 11.05
CA HIS A 152 -8.31 -5.18 10.21
C HIS A 152 -7.06 -4.95 11.08
N VAL A 153 -5.92 -5.45 10.64
CA VAL A 153 -4.61 -5.14 11.23
C VAL A 153 -3.66 -4.66 10.15
N HIS A 154 -2.81 -3.70 10.47
CA HIS A 154 -1.80 -3.26 9.53
C HIS A 154 -0.49 -2.99 10.26
N ARG A 155 0.58 -3.52 9.72
CA ARG A 155 1.93 -3.21 10.14
C ARG A 155 2.54 -2.13 9.25
N LYS A 156 3.79 -1.80 9.51
CA LYS A 156 4.55 -0.84 8.69
C LYS A 156 4.74 -1.32 7.24
N THR A 157 4.93 -0.38 6.34
CA THR A 157 5.39 -0.65 4.97
C THR A 157 6.80 -1.28 4.98
N GLN A 158 7.15 -2.04 3.94
CA GLN A 158 8.45 -2.73 3.85
C GLN A 158 8.75 -3.62 5.07
N ASN A 159 7.75 -4.40 5.50
CA ASN A 159 7.87 -5.26 6.66
C ASN A 159 8.61 -6.56 6.32
N ILE A 160 9.80 -6.76 6.87
CA ILE A 160 10.64 -7.96 6.63
C ILE A 160 10.63 -8.96 7.77
N SER A 161 10.19 -8.59 8.97
CA SER A 161 10.40 -9.40 10.16
C SER A 161 9.14 -9.70 10.98
N GLU A 162 8.07 -8.91 10.82
CA GLU A 162 6.91 -8.94 11.71
C GLU A 162 5.72 -9.68 11.05
N TRP A 163 5.87 -10.98 10.78
CA TRP A 163 4.86 -11.80 10.12
C TRP A 163 4.33 -12.95 11.01
N SER A 164 4.61 -12.92 12.31
CA SER A 164 4.08 -13.91 13.29
C SER A 164 2.63 -13.56 13.71
N LEU A 165 1.79 -13.15 12.75
CA LEU A 165 0.42 -12.69 12.99
C LEU A 165 -0.46 -13.78 13.62
N LYS A 166 -0.30 -15.05 13.22
CA LYS A 166 -1.04 -16.17 13.80
C LYS A 166 -0.87 -16.19 15.31
N SER A 167 0.36 -16.29 15.80
CA SER A 167 0.62 -16.37 17.24
C SER A 167 0.16 -15.14 18.00
N GLU A 168 0.21 -13.96 17.37
CA GLU A 168 -0.28 -12.73 17.99
C GLU A 168 -1.81 -12.73 18.11
N LEU A 169 -2.53 -13.14 17.07
CA LEU A 169 -3.99 -13.22 17.08
C LEU A 169 -4.49 -14.31 18.03
N GLU A 170 -3.80 -15.47 18.11
CA GLU A 170 -4.09 -16.53 19.08
C GLU A 170 -3.95 -16.05 20.52
N ASN A 171 -2.94 -15.21 20.81
CA ASN A 171 -2.73 -14.65 22.14
C ASN A 171 -3.71 -13.52 22.50
N ILE A 172 -4.23 -12.81 21.50
CA ILE A 172 -5.15 -11.68 21.70
C ILE A 172 -6.58 -12.17 21.85
N PHE A 173 -7.03 -13.08 20.99
CA PHE A 173 -8.44 -13.45 20.88
C PHE A 173 -8.74 -14.84 21.42
N PRO A 174 -9.62 -14.95 22.45
CA PRO A 174 -10.22 -16.23 22.83
C PRO A 174 -11.02 -16.82 21.66
N GLU A 175 -11.14 -18.14 21.64
CA GLU A 175 -11.89 -18.88 20.61
C GLU A 175 -13.32 -18.38 20.43
N GLU A 176 -14.02 -18.08 21.53
CA GLU A 176 -15.37 -17.52 21.51
C GLU A 176 -15.49 -16.16 20.81
N THR A 177 -14.41 -15.39 20.77
CA THR A 177 -14.33 -14.12 20.03
C THR A 177 -14.10 -14.38 18.55
N LEU A 178 -13.23 -15.31 18.21
CA LEU A 178 -12.96 -15.69 16.83
C LEU A 178 -14.19 -16.26 16.14
N GLN A 179 -15.05 -17.02 16.85
CA GLN A 179 -16.33 -17.55 16.32
C GLN A 179 -17.36 -16.47 15.96
N LYS A 180 -17.15 -15.22 16.34
CA LYS A 180 -18.02 -14.07 16.02
C LYS A 180 -17.46 -13.20 14.89
N ILE A 181 -16.37 -13.62 14.25
CA ILE A 181 -15.68 -12.86 13.22
C ILE A 181 -15.73 -13.63 11.90
N ASP A 182 -16.13 -12.97 10.83
CA ASP A 182 -16.19 -13.54 9.48
C ASP A 182 -14.89 -13.33 8.70
N THR A 183 -14.13 -12.27 9.03
CA THR A 183 -13.00 -11.86 8.21
C THR A 183 -11.87 -11.27 9.04
N ILE A 184 -10.63 -11.61 8.67
CA ILE A 184 -9.43 -10.90 9.13
C ILE A 184 -8.70 -10.31 7.93
N ASN A 185 -8.57 -9.00 7.92
CA ASN A 185 -7.77 -8.25 6.96
C ASN A 185 -6.40 -7.95 7.56
N ILE A 186 -5.35 -8.51 6.99
CA ILE A 186 -3.98 -8.37 7.49
C ILE A 186 -3.27 -7.12 6.96
N GLY A 187 -3.98 -6.30 6.18
CA GLY A 187 -3.41 -5.10 5.56
C GLY A 187 -2.33 -5.40 4.53
N GLY A 188 -1.47 -4.43 4.32
CA GLY A 188 -0.34 -4.54 3.40
C GLY A 188 1.00 -4.76 4.12
N GLY A 189 2.06 -4.17 3.56
CA GLY A 189 3.40 -4.21 4.14
C GLY A 189 4.36 -5.20 3.49
N ILE A 190 3.91 -6.03 2.54
CA ILE A 190 4.79 -6.93 1.78
C ILE A 190 5.86 -6.07 1.07
N PRO A 191 7.15 -6.42 1.27
CA PRO A 191 8.24 -5.58 0.78
C PRO A 191 8.51 -5.77 -0.72
N SER A 192 9.16 -4.75 -1.29
CA SER A 192 9.80 -4.79 -2.60
C SER A 192 11.28 -4.46 -2.49
N THR A 193 12.07 -4.91 -3.46
CA THR A 193 13.51 -4.67 -3.49
C THR A 193 13.83 -3.27 -3.99
N TYR A 194 14.77 -2.61 -3.30
CA TYR A 194 15.34 -1.31 -3.67
C TYR A 194 16.84 -1.33 -3.42
N LYS A 195 17.57 -0.28 -3.82
CA LYS A 195 19.01 -0.24 -3.62
C LYS A 195 19.43 -0.38 -2.15
N ASN A 196 18.69 0.26 -1.27
CA ASN A 196 18.93 0.26 0.17
C ASN A 196 18.00 -0.69 0.94
N PHE A 197 17.29 -1.58 0.22
CA PHE A 197 16.37 -2.53 0.83
C PHE A 197 16.23 -3.80 -0.01
N ARG A 198 16.56 -4.94 0.55
CA ARG A 198 16.45 -6.25 -0.12
C ARG A 198 15.28 -7.06 0.41
N ALA A 199 14.50 -7.64 -0.47
CA ALA A 199 13.34 -8.46 -0.15
C ALA A 199 13.63 -9.97 -0.28
N GLU A 200 14.83 -10.41 0.11
CA GLU A 200 15.26 -11.83 0.04
C GLU A 200 14.44 -12.76 0.94
N VAL A 201 13.63 -12.19 1.83
CA VAL A 201 12.79 -12.92 2.81
C VAL A 201 11.38 -13.21 2.30
N LEU A 202 11.04 -12.89 1.05
CA LEU A 202 9.67 -13.01 0.51
C LEU A 202 9.08 -14.41 0.66
N GLU A 203 9.84 -15.44 0.35
CA GLU A 203 9.37 -16.84 0.50
C GLU A 203 8.98 -17.16 1.94
N LYS A 204 9.77 -16.69 2.92
CA LYS A 204 9.45 -16.86 4.34
C LYS A 204 8.21 -16.07 4.75
N ILE A 205 8.03 -14.89 4.19
CA ILE A 205 6.83 -14.07 4.41
C ILE A 205 5.60 -14.79 3.85
N PHE A 206 5.67 -15.29 2.63
CA PHE A 206 4.57 -16.02 1.99
C PHE A 206 4.20 -17.30 2.77
N ALA A 207 5.20 -18.05 3.23
CA ALA A 207 4.95 -19.20 4.09
C ALA A 207 4.20 -18.82 5.38
N LYS A 208 4.56 -17.67 6.02
CA LYS A 208 3.85 -17.19 7.21
C LYS A 208 2.44 -16.70 6.93
N ILE A 209 2.21 -16.06 5.79
CA ILE A 209 0.88 -15.66 5.35
C ILE A 209 0.01 -16.89 5.08
N THR A 210 0.56 -17.91 4.41
CA THR A 210 -0.14 -19.18 4.16
C THR A 210 -0.47 -19.90 5.47
N GLU A 211 0.47 -20.00 6.41
CA GLU A 211 0.23 -20.58 7.75
C GLU A 211 -0.93 -19.87 8.47
N LEU A 212 -0.97 -18.56 8.40
CA LEU A 212 -2.06 -17.77 8.99
C LEU A 212 -3.39 -18.04 8.29
N ARG A 213 -3.44 -18.01 6.95
CA ARG A 213 -4.66 -18.30 6.18
C ARG A 213 -5.22 -19.69 6.53
N ASP A 214 -4.37 -20.71 6.52
CA ASP A 214 -4.79 -22.07 6.78
C ASP A 214 -5.33 -22.26 8.21
N TRP A 215 -4.78 -21.53 9.18
CA TRP A 215 -5.30 -21.48 10.55
C TRP A 215 -6.66 -20.76 10.63
N LEU A 216 -6.84 -19.66 9.88
CA LEU A 216 -8.12 -18.94 9.82
C LEU A 216 -9.21 -19.79 9.16
N HIS A 217 -8.89 -20.52 8.10
CA HIS A 217 -9.82 -21.44 7.43
C HIS A 217 -10.34 -22.55 8.35
N GLN A 218 -9.51 -23.05 9.29
CA GLN A 218 -9.95 -24.02 10.30
C GLN A 218 -11.02 -23.44 11.24
N LYS A 219 -11.25 -22.13 11.22
CA LYS A 219 -12.21 -21.40 12.04
C LYS A 219 -13.31 -20.73 11.21
N ASP A 220 -13.43 -21.09 9.93
CA ASP A 220 -14.34 -20.49 8.95
C ASP A 220 -14.17 -18.96 8.77
N ILE A 221 -12.97 -18.44 9.06
CA ILE A 221 -12.63 -17.01 8.91
C ILE A 221 -11.91 -16.80 7.58
N ARG A 222 -12.39 -15.86 6.77
CA ARG A 222 -11.75 -15.45 5.50
C ARG A 222 -10.61 -14.48 5.73
N MET A 223 -9.58 -14.55 4.89
CA MET A 223 -8.43 -13.65 4.95
C MET A 223 -8.40 -12.66 3.79
N ILE A 224 -8.26 -11.38 4.11
CA ILE A 224 -8.00 -10.30 3.13
C ILE A 224 -6.56 -9.83 3.29
N ILE A 225 -5.93 -9.48 2.15
CA ILE A 225 -4.59 -8.87 2.11
C ILE A 225 -4.62 -7.60 1.24
N GLU A 226 -3.85 -6.57 1.64
CA GLU A 226 -3.84 -5.25 0.97
C GLU A 226 -2.48 -4.89 0.35
N PRO A 227 -2.02 -5.62 -0.66
CA PRO A 227 -0.75 -5.31 -1.32
C PRO A 227 -0.86 -3.96 -2.06
N GLY A 228 0.10 -3.10 -1.85
CA GLY A 228 0.30 -1.90 -2.67
C GLY A 228 1.64 -1.99 -3.37
N ARG A 229 2.69 -1.71 -2.63
CA ARG A 229 4.08 -1.67 -3.08
C ARG A 229 4.53 -2.96 -3.78
N TYR A 230 4.18 -4.12 -3.25
CA TYR A 230 4.57 -5.41 -3.82
C TYR A 230 4.12 -5.58 -5.29
N ILE A 231 2.92 -5.10 -5.62
CA ILE A 231 2.40 -5.15 -6.99
C ILE A 231 2.95 -3.99 -7.82
N ALA A 232 2.86 -2.77 -7.29
CA ALA A 232 3.13 -1.58 -8.09
C ALA A 232 4.62 -1.33 -8.34
N ALA A 233 5.50 -1.53 -7.34
CA ALA A 233 6.90 -1.16 -7.48
C ALA A 233 7.59 -1.85 -8.66
N PRO A 234 7.60 -3.19 -8.77
CA PRO A 234 8.32 -3.89 -9.84
C PRO A 234 7.65 -3.74 -11.22
N SER A 235 6.42 -3.27 -11.25
CA SER A 235 5.65 -3.14 -12.49
C SER A 235 5.93 -1.86 -13.27
N VAL A 236 6.71 -0.93 -12.69
CA VAL A 236 6.92 0.39 -13.28
C VAL A 236 8.40 0.76 -13.30
N ARG A 237 8.86 1.27 -14.42
CA ARG A 237 10.15 1.94 -14.54
C ARG A 237 9.96 3.42 -14.83
N LEU A 238 10.88 4.25 -14.36
CA LEU A 238 10.98 5.66 -14.68
C LEU A 238 12.17 5.87 -15.61
N GLU A 239 11.92 6.24 -16.85
CA GLU A 239 12.94 6.67 -17.80
C GLU A 239 13.14 8.17 -17.70
N THR A 240 14.39 8.59 -17.59
CA THR A 240 14.79 10.02 -17.51
C THR A 240 15.90 10.30 -18.50
N LYS A 241 16.04 11.56 -18.93
CA LYS A 241 17.16 11.99 -19.76
C LYS A 241 18.24 12.64 -18.92
N ILE A 242 19.49 12.29 -19.19
CA ILE A 242 20.65 13.00 -18.63
C ILE A 242 20.76 14.34 -19.32
N LEU A 243 20.64 15.42 -18.54
CA LEU A 243 20.76 16.79 -19.04
C LEU A 243 22.22 17.24 -19.05
N THR A 244 22.95 16.90 -18.00
CA THR A 244 24.37 17.26 -17.88
C THR A 244 25.14 16.29 -16.98
N VAL A 245 26.43 16.19 -17.23
CA VAL A 245 27.37 15.45 -16.38
C VAL A 245 28.54 16.39 -16.09
N TYR A 246 28.84 16.57 -14.82
CA TYR A 246 30.02 17.37 -14.40
C TYR A 246 30.61 16.76 -13.14
N GLU A 247 31.92 16.67 -13.09
CA GLU A 247 32.59 15.93 -12.03
C GLU A 247 31.94 14.54 -11.86
N ASN A 248 31.52 14.20 -10.64
CA ASN A 248 30.79 12.96 -10.34
C ASN A 248 29.27 13.21 -10.11
N ASN A 249 28.69 14.20 -10.78
CA ASN A 249 27.28 14.52 -10.71
C ASN A 249 26.58 14.34 -12.05
N ILE A 250 25.38 13.78 -12.03
CA ILE A 250 24.46 13.67 -13.16
C ILE A 250 23.19 14.42 -12.79
N ILE A 251 22.74 15.33 -13.67
CA ILE A 251 21.43 15.98 -13.56
C ILE A 251 20.51 15.33 -14.58
N VAL A 252 19.34 14.88 -14.13
CA VAL A 252 18.29 14.30 -15.00
C VAL A 252 17.12 15.28 -15.20
N ASP A 253 16.31 15.06 -16.25
CA ASP A 253 15.19 15.93 -16.62
C ASP A 253 13.91 15.72 -15.78
N SER A 254 14.00 14.97 -14.69
CA SER A 254 12.96 14.79 -13.67
C SER A 254 13.47 15.25 -12.29
N SER A 255 12.62 15.15 -11.28
CA SER A 255 12.93 15.44 -9.89
C SER A 255 12.34 14.33 -8.99
N ILE A 256 12.88 14.18 -7.78
CA ILE A 256 12.24 13.30 -6.79
C ILE A 256 10.82 13.78 -6.45
N TYR A 257 10.53 15.07 -6.57
CA TYR A 257 9.24 15.67 -6.25
C TYR A 257 8.12 15.31 -7.24
N ASN A 258 8.45 15.05 -8.51
CA ASN A 258 7.46 14.61 -9.51
C ASN A 258 7.66 13.17 -9.99
N GLY A 259 8.76 12.51 -9.61
CA GLY A 259 9.11 11.18 -10.11
C GLY A 259 9.42 10.11 -9.06
N ALA A 260 9.77 10.50 -7.83
CA ALA A 260 10.18 9.55 -6.79
C ALA A 260 9.97 10.10 -5.38
N MET A 261 8.78 10.58 -5.08
CA MET A 261 8.44 11.21 -3.80
C MET A 261 8.71 10.29 -2.59
N ASP A 262 8.59 8.98 -2.76
CA ASP A 262 8.91 7.97 -1.75
C ASP A 262 10.40 7.99 -1.32
N THR A 263 11.27 8.51 -2.17
CA THR A 263 12.68 8.77 -1.85
C THR A 263 12.82 9.81 -0.74
N PHE A 264 11.98 10.84 -0.79
CA PHE A 264 11.95 11.88 0.22
C PHE A 264 11.24 11.44 1.50
N VAL A 265 10.07 10.79 1.39
CA VAL A 265 9.20 10.46 2.53
C VAL A 265 9.75 9.28 3.34
N THR A 266 10.22 8.22 2.68
CA THR A 266 10.62 6.96 3.32
C THR A 266 12.07 6.57 3.07
N ASN A 267 12.87 7.45 2.44
CA ASN A 267 14.26 7.22 2.06
C ASN A 267 14.46 5.98 1.16
N ILE A 268 13.46 5.62 0.36
CA ILE A 268 13.60 4.58 -0.65
C ILE A 268 14.55 5.05 -1.75
N ARG A 269 15.50 4.18 -2.14
CA ARG A 269 16.44 4.46 -3.22
C ARG A 269 16.20 3.48 -4.36
N LEU A 270 15.73 4.01 -5.50
CA LEU A 270 15.40 3.21 -6.68
C LEU A 270 16.64 2.50 -7.22
N LEU A 271 16.44 1.32 -7.80
CA LEU A 271 17.47 0.63 -8.58
C LEU A 271 17.68 1.35 -9.90
N ILE A 272 18.86 1.21 -10.48
CA ILE A 272 19.18 1.74 -11.82
C ILE A 272 19.54 0.57 -12.73
N GLU A 273 18.97 0.55 -13.93
CA GLU A 273 19.28 -0.44 -14.94
C GLU A 273 20.73 -0.32 -15.38
N GLY A 274 21.45 -1.45 -15.43
CA GLY A 274 22.87 -1.46 -15.81
C GLY A 274 23.83 -0.89 -14.76
N GLU A 275 23.36 -0.59 -13.52
CA GLU A 275 24.24 -0.18 -12.42
C GLU A 275 25.17 -1.32 -12.01
N GLY A 276 26.45 -1.06 -11.87
CA GLY A 276 27.42 -2.04 -11.33
C GLY A 276 28.87 -1.73 -11.64
N GLU A 277 29.17 -1.34 -12.85
CA GLU A 277 30.52 -1.04 -13.30
C GLU A 277 30.70 0.46 -13.61
N GLY A 278 31.94 0.96 -13.55
CA GLY A 278 32.31 2.35 -13.86
C GLY A 278 32.51 3.21 -12.62
N GLU A 279 32.42 4.53 -12.82
CA GLU A 279 32.70 5.53 -11.79
C GLU A 279 31.43 5.80 -10.94
N PRO A 280 31.58 6.23 -9.68
CA PRO A 280 30.44 6.57 -8.81
C PRO A 280 29.91 7.96 -9.13
N TYR A 281 28.62 8.06 -9.42
CA TYR A 281 27.92 9.33 -9.65
C TYR A 281 26.82 9.58 -8.62
N THR A 282 26.62 10.86 -8.26
CA THR A 282 25.42 11.34 -7.58
C THR A 282 24.38 11.71 -8.64
N ILE A 283 23.20 11.11 -8.58
CA ILE A 283 22.09 11.39 -9.49
C ILE A 283 21.16 12.41 -8.85
N LYS A 284 21.06 13.58 -9.45
CA LYS A 284 20.26 14.72 -8.98
C LYS A 284 19.12 15.02 -9.95
N GLY A 285 18.01 15.52 -9.41
CA GLY A 285 16.95 16.07 -10.21
C GLY A 285 17.29 17.46 -10.77
N LYS A 286 16.37 17.99 -11.58
CA LYS A 286 16.54 19.28 -12.28
C LYS A 286 16.25 20.52 -11.42
N THR A 287 15.82 20.35 -10.17
CA THR A 287 15.55 21.49 -9.29
C THR A 287 16.83 21.98 -8.61
N PRO A 288 16.90 23.24 -8.18
CA PRO A 288 18.05 23.75 -7.42
C PRO A 288 18.06 23.29 -5.95
N ASP A 289 17.09 22.48 -5.54
CA ASP A 289 16.99 22.02 -4.17
C ASP A 289 18.09 20.99 -3.84
N SER A 290 18.79 21.22 -2.73
CA SER A 290 19.90 20.39 -2.29
C SER A 290 19.54 18.95 -1.95
N ILE A 291 18.26 18.69 -1.67
CA ILE A 291 17.73 17.33 -1.36
C ILE A 291 17.12 16.63 -2.58
N ASP A 292 17.06 17.27 -3.75
CA ASP A 292 16.59 16.66 -5.00
C ASP A 292 17.59 15.64 -5.52
N ILE A 293 17.75 14.55 -4.78
CA ILE A 293 18.75 13.50 -5.04
C ILE A 293 18.06 12.14 -5.12
N PHE A 294 18.04 11.56 -6.32
CA PHE A 294 17.58 10.18 -6.53
C PHE A 294 18.53 9.17 -5.90
N ARG A 295 19.85 9.36 -6.14
CA ARG A 295 20.89 8.44 -5.69
C ARG A 295 22.16 9.20 -5.30
N TYR A 296 22.69 8.93 -4.12
CA TYR A 296 23.98 9.52 -3.67
C TYR A 296 25.20 8.88 -4.33
N LYS A 297 25.09 7.61 -4.72
CA LYS A 297 26.16 6.85 -5.32
C LYS A 297 25.60 5.77 -6.24
N ALA A 298 25.80 5.92 -7.54
CA ALA A 298 25.48 4.94 -8.55
C ALA A 298 26.71 4.72 -9.44
N TYR A 299 27.10 3.47 -9.63
CA TYR A 299 28.24 3.13 -10.48
C TYR A 299 27.77 2.97 -11.92
N LEU A 300 28.24 3.86 -12.80
CA LEU A 300 27.82 3.94 -14.20
C LEU A 300 29.02 4.04 -15.12
N LYS A 301 28.93 3.43 -16.29
CA LYS A 301 30.00 3.42 -17.29
C LYS A 301 29.77 4.54 -18.31
N ASP A 302 30.61 5.57 -18.24
CA ASP A 302 30.70 6.70 -19.19
C ASP A 302 29.35 7.35 -19.55
N PRO A 303 28.53 7.80 -18.57
CA PRO A 303 27.24 8.43 -18.84
C PRO A 303 27.38 9.77 -19.53
N LYS A 304 26.57 10.08 -20.55
CA LYS A 304 26.63 11.29 -21.36
C LYS A 304 25.32 12.06 -21.38
N PRO A 305 25.39 13.40 -21.53
CA PRO A 305 24.17 14.19 -21.81
C PRO A 305 23.42 13.63 -23.03
N GLY A 306 22.09 13.50 -22.89
CA GLY A 306 21.22 12.89 -23.89
C GLY A 306 20.96 11.40 -23.70
N ASP A 307 21.75 10.70 -22.89
CA ASP A 307 21.48 9.29 -22.56
C ASP A 307 20.21 9.14 -21.75
N THR A 308 19.59 7.95 -21.84
CA THR A 308 18.47 7.57 -20.99
C THR A 308 19.00 6.87 -19.75
N LEU A 309 18.58 7.35 -18.58
CA LEU A 309 18.81 6.70 -17.30
C LEU A 309 17.47 6.10 -16.83
N THR A 310 17.45 4.79 -16.61
CA THR A 310 16.25 4.05 -16.24
C THR A 310 16.30 3.67 -14.76
N PHE A 311 15.33 4.17 -13.99
CA PHE A 311 15.10 3.73 -12.61
C PHE A 311 14.09 2.59 -12.60
N LEU A 312 14.44 1.49 -11.92
CA LEU A 312 13.59 0.30 -11.76
C LEU A 312 12.84 0.34 -10.43
N ASN A 313 11.76 -0.43 -10.35
CA ASN A 313 10.88 -0.51 -9.17
C ASN A 313 10.32 0.86 -8.75
N ALA A 314 10.00 1.69 -9.73
CA ALA A 314 9.55 3.07 -9.55
C ALA A 314 8.03 3.22 -9.41
N GLY A 315 7.27 2.10 -9.22
CA GLY A 315 5.80 2.14 -9.29
C GLY A 315 5.07 2.48 -7.99
N ALA A 316 5.76 2.52 -6.85
CA ALA A 316 5.08 2.74 -5.59
C ALA A 316 5.28 4.17 -5.10
N TYR A 317 4.16 4.86 -4.81
CA TYR A 317 4.14 6.22 -4.29
C TYR A 317 4.88 7.23 -5.18
N THR A 318 4.67 7.11 -6.48
CA THR A 318 5.19 7.98 -7.53
C THR A 318 4.29 9.22 -7.68
N TYR A 319 4.09 9.94 -6.58
CA TYR A 319 3.28 11.15 -6.61
C TYR A 319 3.98 12.26 -7.34
N SER A 320 3.23 12.92 -8.19
CA SER A 320 3.62 14.20 -8.73
C SER A 320 3.18 15.32 -7.77
N THR A 321 4.10 16.23 -7.48
CA THR A 321 3.78 17.49 -6.84
C THR A 321 4.11 18.63 -7.80
N ASP A 322 3.47 19.78 -7.63
CA ASP A 322 3.77 21.00 -8.35
C ASP A 322 4.90 21.84 -7.70
N PHE A 323 5.59 21.25 -6.73
CA PHE A 323 6.72 21.90 -6.07
C PHE A 323 7.78 22.31 -7.10
N CYS A 324 8.31 23.52 -7.00
CA CYS A 324 9.21 24.14 -7.98
C CYS A 324 8.62 24.29 -9.40
N GLY A 325 7.28 24.31 -9.56
CA GLY A 325 6.63 24.44 -10.86
C GLY A 325 6.84 23.25 -11.78
N LEU A 326 6.96 22.04 -11.20
CA LEU A 326 7.18 20.80 -11.96
C LEU A 326 5.89 20.29 -12.58
N ASP A 327 5.97 19.89 -13.83
CA ASP A 327 4.87 19.21 -14.53
C ASP A 327 4.80 17.72 -14.11
N PRO A 328 3.60 17.12 -14.15
CA PRO A 328 3.43 15.69 -14.01
C PRO A 328 4.22 14.92 -15.09
N ILE A 329 4.89 13.85 -14.69
CA ILE A 329 5.57 12.95 -15.62
C ILE A 329 4.51 12.07 -16.32
N PRO A 330 4.50 11.99 -17.66
CA PRO A 330 3.56 11.15 -18.40
C PRO A 330 3.74 9.68 -18.08
N VAL A 331 2.62 8.94 -18.16
CA VAL A 331 2.56 7.50 -17.89
C VAL A 331 2.16 6.77 -19.19
N GLU A 332 2.94 5.78 -19.56
CA GLU A 332 2.68 4.87 -20.69
C GLU A 332 2.46 3.45 -20.15
N ILE A 333 1.62 2.68 -20.83
CA ILE A 333 1.35 1.27 -20.51
C ILE A 333 1.89 0.42 -21.66
N ASP A 334 2.74 -0.56 -21.32
CA ASP A 334 3.39 -1.50 -22.21
C ASP A 334 2.80 -2.93 -22.05
#